data_ee8dd89927913ba5b925571a408b325a
#
_entry.id   ee8dd89927913ba5b925571a408b325a
#
_cell.length_a   1.000
_cell.length_b   1.000
_cell.length_c   1.000
_cell.angle_alpha   90.00
_cell.angle_beta   90.00
_cell.angle_gamma   90.00
#
_symmetry.space_group_name_H-M   'P 1'
#
loop_
_entity.id
_entity.type
_entity.pdbx_description
1 polymer ?
#
loop_
_entity_poly.entity_id
_entity_poly.type
_entity_poly.pdbx_seq_one_letter_code
_entity_poly.pdbx_strand_id
1 'polypeptide(L)'
;KPFAWGEHDCCLFAADCVMAICDFDPCANVRGRYKTKTGAARVLKSEFGDIESALSRFFIEIPVNIASRGDIVLFEGDDGKTLGVLWANKIWAVTESGAMPVNYQPVKAWRVE
;
A
#
# COMPACT_ATOMS: atom_id res chain seq x y z
N LYS A 1 -6.37 -14.34 3.12
CA LYS A 1 -6.42 -13.60 4.37
C LYS A 1 -7.35 -12.40 4.21
N PRO A 2 -8.45 -12.32 4.95
CA PRO A 2 -9.42 -11.25 4.76
C PRO A 2 -8.89 -9.91 5.25
N PHE A 3 -9.52 -8.83 4.79
CA PHE A 3 -9.19 -7.48 5.21
C PHE A 3 -9.41 -7.31 6.71
N ALA A 4 -8.46 -6.69 7.39
CA ALA A 4 -8.57 -6.34 8.81
C ALA A 4 -7.68 -5.12 9.08
N TRP A 5 -8.27 -4.05 9.61
CA TRP A 5 -7.51 -2.85 9.95
C TRP A 5 -6.42 -3.16 10.97
N GLY A 6 -5.20 -2.68 10.70
CA GLY A 6 -4.06 -2.89 11.58
C GLY A 6 -3.36 -4.24 11.43
N GLU A 7 -3.93 -5.17 10.67
CA GLU A 7 -3.37 -6.49 10.43
C GLU A 7 -3.20 -6.79 8.95
N HIS A 8 -4.23 -6.57 8.15
CA HIS A 8 -4.22 -6.86 6.72
C HIS A 8 -5.07 -5.82 5.97
N ASP A 9 -4.57 -4.62 5.88
CA ASP A 9 -5.17 -3.51 5.14
C ASP A 9 -4.26 -3.13 3.96
N CYS A 10 -4.64 -2.10 3.20
CA CYS A 10 -3.90 -1.76 1.97
C CYS A 10 -2.45 -1.35 2.24
N CYS A 11 -2.21 -0.61 3.32
CA CYS A 11 -0.85 -0.19 3.66
C CYS A 11 0.00 -1.35 4.13
N LEU A 12 -0.55 -2.24 4.97
CA LEU A 12 0.17 -3.38 5.50
C LEU A 12 0.38 -4.46 4.45
N PHE A 13 -0.57 -4.62 3.52
CA PHE A 13 -0.38 -5.51 2.39
C PHE A 13 0.80 -5.04 1.53
N ALA A 14 0.86 -3.74 1.22
CA ALA A 14 1.97 -3.18 0.46
C ALA A 14 3.28 -3.38 1.23
N ALA A 15 3.28 -3.16 2.55
CA ALA A 15 4.47 -3.39 3.38
C ALA A 15 4.90 -4.85 3.40
N ASP A 16 3.94 -5.79 3.43
CA ASP A 16 4.25 -7.21 3.35
C ASP A 16 4.95 -7.56 2.04
N CYS A 17 4.50 -6.98 0.94
CA CYS A 17 5.13 -7.20 -0.37
C CYS A 17 6.54 -6.60 -0.42
N VAL A 18 6.74 -5.41 0.15
CA VAL A 18 8.06 -4.79 0.25
C VAL A 18 8.99 -5.67 1.07
N MET A 19 8.51 -6.17 2.19
CA MET A 19 9.31 -7.03 3.06
C MET A 19 9.75 -8.30 2.34
N ALA A 20 8.88 -8.88 1.51
CA ALA A 20 9.21 -10.06 0.72
C ALA A 20 10.26 -9.77 -0.37
N ILE A 21 10.29 -8.55 -0.90
CA ILE A 21 11.22 -8.16 -1.97
C ILE A 21 12.55 -7.64 -1.42
N CYS A 22 12.48 -6.76 -0.41
CA CYS A 22 13.62 -5.98 0.08
C CYS A 22 14.08 -6.37 1.49
N ASP A 23 13.37 -7.28 2.16
CA ASP A 23 13.62 -7.68 3.55
C ASP A 23 13.58 -6.47 4.52
N PHE A 24 12.66 -5.53 4.25
CA PHE A 24 12.49 -4.31 5.02
C PHE A 24 11.00 -4.04 5.20
N ASP A 25 10.58 -3.70 6.43
CA ASP A 25 9.19 -3.42 6.75
C ASP A 25 8.99 -1.91 7.02
N PRO A 26 8.49 -1.13 6.03
CA PRO A 26 8.27 0.30 6.23
C PRO A 26 7.16 0.62 7.24
N CYS A 27 6.30 -0.35 7.57
CA CYS A 27 5.20 -0.18 8.50
C CYS A 27 5.42 -0.82 9.86
N ALA A 28 6.65 -1.21 10.21
CA ALA A 28 6.95 -1.87 11.47
C ALA A 28 6.41 -1.09 12.67
N ASN A 29 6.45 0.24 12.63
CA ASN A 29 6.03 1.09 13.73
C ASN A 29 4.51 1.29 13.84
N VAL A 30 3.73 0.84 12.88
CA VAL A 30 2.27 1.06 12.87
C VAL A 30 1.45 -0.22 12.90
N ARG A 31 2.08 -1.39 12.71
CA ARG A 31 1.35 -2.66 12.73
C ARG A 31 0.67 -2.86 14.09
N GLY A 32 -0.62 -3.19 14.05
CA GLY A 32 -1.40 -3.49 15.24
C GLY A 32 -1.79 -2.28 16.08
N ARG A 33 -1.43 -1.06 15.66
CA ARG A 33 -1.73 0.16 16.44
C ARG A 33 -3.11 0.72 16.19
N TYR A 34 -3.86 0.17 15.26
CA TYR A 34 -5.23 0.60 14.97
C TYR A 34 -6.08 -0.60 14.57
N LYS A 35 -7.40 -0.44 14.69
CA LYS A 35 -8.36 -1.51 14.35
C LYS A 35 -9.54 -0.98 13.54
N THR A 36 -9.56 0.30 13.22
CA THR A 36 -10.64 0.93 12.46
C THR A 36 -10.07 1.86 11.40
N LYS A 37 -10.89 2.24 10.43
CA LYS A 37 -10.50 3.19 9.38
C LYS A 37 -10.08 4.53 10.00
N THR A 38 -10.85 5.05 10.97
CA THR A 38 -10.54 6.31 11.64
C THR A 38 -9.23 6.21 12.41
N GLY A 39 -9.01 5.12 13.13
CA GLY A 39 -7.77 4.88 13.85
C GLY A 39 -6.57 4.76 12.90
N ALA A 40 -6.75 4.09 11.76
CA ALA A 40 -5.71 3.99 10.73
C ALA A 40 -5.30 5.37 10.23
N ALA A 41 -6.27 6.21 9.86
CA ALA A 41 -5.99 7.56 9.37
C ALA A 41 -5.22 8.37 10.41
N ARG A 42 -5.59 8.27 11.69
CA ARG A 42 -4.95 8.99 12.78
C ARG A 42 -3.49 8.54 12.98
N VAL A 43 -3.26 7.23 13.04
CA VAL A 43 -1.92 6.68 13.26
C VAL A 43 -1.01 6.98 12.08
N LEU A 44 -1.49 6.76 10.86
CA LEU A 44 -0.68 7.00 9.66
C LEU A 44 -0.36 8.48 9.47
N LYS A 45 -1.30 9.37 9.79
CA LYS A 45 -1.06 10.81 9.75
C LYS A 45 -0.01 11.22 10.79
N SER A 46 -0.09 10.68 11.99
CA SER A 46 0.85 10.97 13.07
C SER A 46 2.27 10.50 12.71
N GLU A 47 2.42 9.31 12.14
CA GLU A 47 3.73 8.74 11.82
C GLU A 47 4.32 9.28 10.52
N PHE A 48 3.50 9.52 9.50
CA PHE A 48 3.98 9.77 8.15
C PHE A 48 3.46 11.06 7.51
N GLY A 49 2.41 11.66 8.04
CA GLY A 49 1.72 12.78 7.39
C GLY A 49 0.65 12.27 6.43
N ASP A 50 1.03 11.92 5.21
CA ASP A 50 0.11 11.30 4.26
C ASP A 50 0.78 10.08 3.58
N ILE A 51 -0.01 9.31 2.85
CA ILE A 51 0.47 8.10 2.18
C ILE A 51 1.57 8.41 1.18
N GLU A 52 1.40 9.47 0.40
CA GLU A 52 2.35 9.82 -0.66
C GLU A 52 3.69 10.25 -0.08
N SER A 53 3.67 11.06 0.97
CA SER A 53 4.88 11.48 1.67
C SER A 53 5.57 10.30 2.35
N ALA A 54 4.80 9.39 2.91
CA ALA A 54 5.34 8.18 3.54
C ALA A 54 6.09 7.32 2.53
N LEU A 55 5.49 7.08 1.37
CA LEU A 55 6.11 6.27 0.33
C LEU A 55 7.35 6.94 -0.24
N SER A 56 7.30 8.24 -0.45
CA SER A 56 8.44 8.99 -0.98
C SER A 56 9.60 9.10 0.01
N ARG A 57 9.35 8.84 1.29
CA ARG A 57 10.40 8.75 2.30
C ARG A 57 11.25 7.49 2.13
N PHE A 58 10.63 6.38 1.71
CA PHE A 58 11.28 5.09 1.60
C PHE A 58 11.65 4.71 0.16
N PHE A 59 10.92 5.21 -0.82
CA PHE A 59 11.05 4.80 -2.23
C PHE A 59 11.05 6.00 -3.15
N ILE A 60 11.55 5.80 -4.37
CA ILE A 60 11.55 6.84 -5.40
C ILE A 60 10.24 6.76 -6.17
N GLU A 61 9.54 7.90 -6.28
CA GLU A 61 8.36 7.99 -7.13
C GLU A 61 8.79 7.91 -8.59
N ILE A 62 8.07 7.10 -9.38
CA ILE A 62 8.33 6.92 -10.81
C ILE A 62 7.06 7.20 -11.61
N PRO A 63 7.19 7.49 -12.91
CA PRO A 63 6.01 7.58 -13.78
C PRO A 63 5.23 6.27 -13.77
N VAL A 64 3.89 6.38 -13.78
CA VAL A 64 3.01 5.20 -13.74
C VAL A 64 3.29 4.25 -14.91
N ASN A 65 3.58 4.79 -16.08
CA ASN A 65 3.78 3.99 -17.29
C ASN A 65 5.05 3.16 -17.30
N ILE A 66 5.97 3.39 -16.37
CA ILE A 66 7.19 2.57 -16.25
C ILE A 66 7.18 1.69 -14.99
N ALA A 67 6.11 1.72 -14.22
CA ALA A 67 5.99 0.83 -13.07
C ALA A 67 5.97 -0.63 -13.54
N SER A 68 6.61 -1.48 -12.77
CA SER A 68 6.78 -2.89 -13.12
C SER A 68 6.50 -3.79 -11.92
N ARG A 69 6.68 -5.09 -12.10
CA ARG A 69 6.37 -6.09 -11.09
C ARG A 69 7.03 -5.78 -9.74
N GLY A 70 6.24 -5.76 -8.69
CA GLY A 70 6.69 -5.48 -7.34
C GLY A 70 6.60 -4.02 -6.93
N ASP A 71 6.36 -3.10 -7.86
CA ASP A 71 6.23 -1.68 -7.53
C ASP A 71 4.89 -1.37 -6.88
N ILE A 72 4.88 -0.37 -5.99
CA ILE A 72 3.66 0.09 -5.34
C ILE A 72 2.98 1.14 -6.21
N VAL A 73 1.66 1.04 -6.33
CA VAL A 73 0.85 2.04 -7.04
C VAL A 73 -0.23 2.60 -6.11
N LEU A 74 -0.60 3.86 -6.35
CA LEU A 74 -1.70 4.53 -5.69
C LEU A 74 -2.84 4.68 -6.67
N PHE A 75 -4.05 4.35 -6.27
CA PHE A 75 -5.24 4.54 -7.10
C PHE A 75 -6.40 5.05 -6.26
N GLU A 76 -7.41 5.65 -6.92
CA GLU A 76 -8.65 6.06 -6.27
C GLU A 76 -9.62 4.89 -6.31
N GLY A 77 -9.79 4.21 -5.17
CA GLY A 77 -10.75 3.15 -5.02
C GLY A 77 -12.10 3.68 -4.54
N ASP A 78 -13.02 2.78 -4.23
CA ASP A 78 -14.37 3.16 -3.78
C ASP A 78 -14.35 3.92 -2.46
N ASP A 79 -13.37 3.64 -1.61
CA ASP A 79 -13.22 4.28 -0.29
C ASP A 79 -12.14 5.37 -0.28
N GLY A 80 -11.68 5.83 -1.44
CA GLY A 80 -10.66 6.85 -1.56
C GLY A 80 -9.30 6.31 -1.99
N LYS A 81 -8.24 7.01 -1.62
CA LYS A 81 -6.87 6.64 -2.00
C LYS A 81 -6.49 5.27 -1.43
N THR A 82 -6.05 4.38 -2.29
CA THR A 82 -5.73 3.00 -1.93
C THR A 82 -4.40 2.61 -2.56
N LEU A 83 -3.61 1.82 -1.82
CA LEU A 83 -2.36 1.28 -2.32
C LEU A 83 -2.57 -0.11 -2.88
N GLY A 84 -1.86 -0.41 -3.96
CA GLY A 84 -1.78 -1.74 -4.53
C GLY A 84 -0.37 -2.05 -4.95
N VAL A 85 -0.15 -3.29 -5.38
CA VAL A 85 1.16 -3.76 -5.84
C VAL A 85 0.97 -4.34 -7.24
N LEU A 86 1.87 -3.98 -8.16
CA LEU A 86 1.85 -4.54 -9.50
C LEU A 86 2.45 -5.95 -9.48
N TRP A 87 1.71 -6.89 -10.07
CA TRP A 87 2.16 -8.26 -10.22
C TRP A 87 1.42 -8.92 -11.38
N ALA A 88 2.14 -9.57 -12.28
CA ALA A 88 1.54 -10.24 -13.43
C ALA A 88 0.64 -9.31 -14.27
N ASN A 89 1.08 -8.06 -14.47
CA ASN A 89 0.37 -7.01 -15.23
C ASN A 89 -0.97 -6.60 -14.62
N LYS A 90 -1.16 -6.84 -13.34
CA LYS A 90 -2.37 -6.47 -12.60
C LYS A 90 -2.01 -5.72 -11.34
N ILE A 91 -2.94 -4.87 -10.87
CA ILE A 91 -2.83 -4.25 -9.56
C ILE A 91 -3.50 -5.18 -8.56
N TRP A 92 -2.76 -5.60 -7.54
CA TRP A 92 -3.28 -6.41 -6.44
C TRP A 92 -3.50 -5.54 -5.23
N ALA A 93 -4.67 -5.64 -4.63
CA ALA A 93 -5.03 -4.87 -3.44
C ALA A 93 -5.83 -5.74 -2.49
N VAL A 94 -5.90 -5.32 -1.23
CA VAL A 94 -6.66 -6.06 -0.22
C VAL A 94 -8.13 -5.70 -0.31
N THR A 95 -8.97 -6.71 -0.42
CA THR A 95 -10.43 -6.60 -0.41
C THR A 95 -10.98 -7.38 0.79
N GLU A 96 -12.30 -7.36 0.96
CA GLU A 96 -12.93 -8.16 2.00
C GLU A 96 -12.63 -9.66 1.86
N SER A 97 -12.37 -10.10 0.63
CA SER A 97 -12.03 -11.50 0.34
C SER A 97 -10.54 -11.79 0.39
N GLY A 98 -9.72 -10.80 0.75
CA GLY A 98 -8.27 -10.90 0.79
C GLY A 98 -7.60 -10.17 -0.37
N ALA A 99 -6.34 -10.50 -0.67
CA ALA A 99 -5.59 -9.88 -1.76
C ALA A 99 -6.14 -10.39 -3.09
N MET A 100 -6.57 -9.47 -3.95
CA MET A 100 -7.17 -9.77 -5.25
C MET A 100 -6.73 -8.76 -6.30
N PRO A 101 -6.69 -9.15 -7.58
CA PRO A 101 -6.48 -8.16 -8.64
C PRO A 101 -7.69 -7.24 -8.76
N VAL A 102 -7.41 -5.95 -8.95
CA VAL A 102 -8.45 -4.92 -9.08
C VAL A 102 -8.26 -4.18 -10.40
N ASN A 103 -9.33 -3.55 -10.88
CA ASN A 103 -9.33 -2.88 -12.17
C ASN A 103 -9.50 -1.37 -11.98
N TYR A 104 -8.44 -0.71 -11.54
CA TYR A 104 -8.40 0.76 -11.39
C TYR A 104 -7.20 1.32 -12.14
N GLN A 105 -7.27 2.61 -12.49
CA GLN A 105 -6.15 3.30 -13.10
C GLN A 105 -5.24 3.86 -12.02
N PRO A 106 -3.95 3.49 -12.01
CA PRO A 106 -3.03 4.06 -11.05
C PRO A 106 -2.75 5.54 -11.35
N VAL A 107 -2.65 6.35 -10.29
CA VAL A 107 -2.35 7.79 -10.42
C VAL A 107 -0.91 8.11 -10.04
N LYS A 108 -0.28 7.29 -9.20
CA LYS A 108 1.12 7.41 -8.82
C LYS A 108 1.73 6.04 -8.64
N ALA A 109 3.05 5.96 -8.73
CA ALA A 109 3.79 4.72 -8.53
C ALA A 109 5.14 4.99 -7.87
N TRP A 110 5.65 4.00 -7.14
CA TRP A 110 6.97 4.06 -6.48
C TRP A 110 7.73 2.77 -6.76
N ARG A 111 9.01 2.91 -7.03
CA ARG A 111 9.89 1.78 -7.31
C ARG A 111 10.30 1.10 -6.01
N VAL A 112 10.03 -0.20 -5.90
CA VAL A 112 10.42 -1.03 -4.76
C VAL A 112 11.66 -1.82 -5.14
N GLU A 113 12.77 -1.50 -4.48
CA GLU A 113 14.07 -2.16 -4.69
C GLU A 113 14.76 -2.41 -3.36
#